data_627a0daa709184d99b2398cc54508cc6
#
_entry.id   627a0daa709184d99b2398cc54508cc6
#
_cell.length_a   1.000
_cell.length_b   1.000
_cell.length_c   1.000
_cell.angle_alpha   90.00
_cell.angle_beta   90.00
_cell.angle_gamma   90.00
#
_symmetry.space_group_name_H-M   'P 1'
#
loop_
_entity.id
_entity.type
_entity.pdbx_description
1 polymer ?
#
loop_
_entity_poly.entity_id
_entity_poly.type
_entity_poly.pdbx_seq_one_letter_code
_entity_poly.pdbx_strand_id
1 'polypeptide(L)'
;MSTTQLSTIEVANTLVDLCRQGRNHEAIAQLYADDIVSIEAGAGSPEMSREAHGRDAVLAKGQWWADNHDVHSSQVTGPWPHDDQFIVNHKYDVTHKPSGKRFTMEEAALYTVKDGKIAHEAFFYSM
;
A
#
# COMPACT_ATOMS: atom_id res chain seq x y z
N MET A 1 30.90 -4.46 10.13
CA MET A 1 29.78 -3.82 10.80
C MET A 1 28.48 -4.32 10.22
N SER A 2 27.59 -4.77 11.05
CA SER A 2 26.31 -5.26 10.59
C SER A 2 25.30 -4.11 10.52
N THR A 3 24.53 -4.09 9.44
CA THR A 3 23.37 -3.22 9.36
C THR A 3 22.20 -3.99 9.94
N THR A 4 21.57 -3.42 10.95
CA THR A 4 20.41 -4.06 11.57
C THR A 4 19.22 -3.92 10.63
N GLN A 5 18.69 -5.05 10.19
CA GLN A 5 17.45 -5.06 9.44
C GLN A 5 16.28 -4.73 10.36
N LEU A 6 15.27 -4.05 9.82
CA LEU A 6 14.04 -3.84 10.54
C LEU A 6 13.30 -5.17 10.71
N SER A 7 12.72 -5.35 11.88
CA SER A 7 11.82 -6.48 12.13
C SER A 7 10.49 -6.26 11.43
N THR A 8 9.68 -7.30 11.33
CA THR A 8 8.34 -7.20 10.76
C THR A 8 7.51 -6.12 11.45
N ILE A 9 7.53 -6.07 12.77
CA ILE A 9 6.74 -5.08 13.52
C ILE A 9 7.28 -3.65 13.32
N GLU A 10 8.60 -3.50 13.21
CA GLU A 10 9.19 -2.18 12.93
C GLU A 10 8.79 -1.67 11.54
N VAL A 11 8.83 -2.55 10.52
CA VAL A 11 8.35 -2.22 9.17
C VAL A 11 6.87 -1.85 9.22
N ALA A 12 6.07 -2.65 9.92
CA ALA A 12 4.62 -2.43 10.02
C ALA A 12 4.31 -1.08 10.69
N ASN A 13 4.93 -0.77 11.80
CA ASN A 13 4.71 0.49 12.51
C ASN A 13 5.15 1.69 11.69
N THR A 14 6.27 1.59 10.98
CA THR A 14 6.76 2.67 10.13
C THR A 14 5.80 2.91 8.96
N LEU A 15 5.31 1.83 8.34
CA LEU A 15 4.33 1.94 7.25
C LEU A 15 3.06 2.66 7.74
N VAL A 16 2.51 2.22 8.86
CA VAL A 16 1.28 2.80 9.42
C VAL A 16 1.48 4.29 9.74
N ASP A 17 2.60 4.65 10.36
CA ASP A 17 2.91 6.05 10.69
C ASP A 17 2.97 6.93 9.43
N LEU A 18 3.67 6.47 8.40
CA LEU A 18 3.79 7.21 7.15
C LEU A 18 2.44 7.35 6.44
N CYS A 19 1.66 6.27 6.40
CA CYS A 19 0.33 6.29 5.78
C CYS A 19 -0.63 7.22 6.53
N ARG A 20 -0.56 7.27 7.85
CA ARG A 20 -1.38 8.19 8.66
C ARG A 20 -1.05 9.65 8.39
N GLN A 21 0.17 9.92 7.97
CA GLN A 21 0.62 11.26 7.61
C GLN A 21 0.35 11.61 6.14
N GLY A 22 -0.26 10.70 5.37
CA GLY A 22 -0.45 10.86 3.94
C GLY A 22 0.83 10.70 3.13
N ARG A 23 1.87 10.11 3.71
CA ARG A 23 3.20 9.94 3.09
C ARG A 23 3.36 8.54 2.50
N ASN A 24 2.34 8.09 1.79
CA ASN A 24 2.31 6.73 1.22
C ASN A 24 3.44 6.51 0.21
N HIS A 25 3.73 7.52 -0.60
CA HIS A 25 4.81 7.45 -1.59
C HIS A 25 6.17 7.22 -0.93
N GLU A 26 6.43 7.92 0.19
CA GLU A 26 7.67 7.71 0.97
C GLU A 26 7.74 6.33 1.58
N ALA A 27 6.59 5.79 2.04
CA ALA A 27 6.54 4.45 2.60
C ALA A 27 6.98 3.42 1.55
N ILE A 28 6.49 3.55 0.32
CA ILE A 28 6.89 2.67 -0.77
C ILE A 28 8.38 2.82 -1.08
N ALA A 29 8.86 4.05 -1.23
CA ALA A 29 10.25 4.31 -1.55
C ALA A 29 11.22 3.77 -0.48
N GLN A 30 10.82 3.84 0.78
CA GLN A 30 11.67 3.51 1.93
C GLN A 30 11.58 2.03 2.34
N LEU A 31 10.38 1.45 2.31
CA LEU A 31 10.11 0.16 2.95
C LEU A 31 9.97 -1.01 1.98
N TYR A 32 9.73 -0.75 0.70
CA TYR A 32 9.44 -1.81 -0.25
C TYR A 32 10.73 -2.37 -0.87
N ALA A 33 10.77 -3.69 -1.05
CA ALA A 33 11.87 -4.36 -1.73
C ALA A 33 11.91 -3.97 -3.21
N ASP A 34 13.09 -4.03 -3.83
CA ASP A 34 13.24 -3.73 -5.25
C ASP A 34 12.36 -4.62 -6.13
N ASP A 35 12.16 -5.87 -5.72
CA ASP A 35 11.39 -6.90 -6.43
C ASP A 35 10.01 -7.14 -5.82
N ILE A 36 9.45 -6.15 -5.13
CA ILE A 36 8.10 -6.23 -4.55
C ILE A 36 7.07 -6.70 -5.58
N VAL A 37 6.13 -7.53 -5.15
CA VAL A 37 4.94 -7.89 -5.93
C VAL A 37 3.72 -7.31 -5.22
N SER A 38 2.93 -6.53 -5.95
CA SER A 38 1.72 -5.89 -5.43
C SER A 38 0.52 -6.40 -6.22
N ILE A 39 -0.49 -6.91 -5.51
CA ILE A 39 -1.67 -7.53 -6.12
C ILE A 39 -2.92 -6.78 -5.67
N GLU A 40 -3.68 -6.28 -6.66
CA GLU A 40 -4.99 -5.66 -6.43
C GLU A 40 -6.09 -6.70 -6.44
N ALA A 41 -7.23 -6.38 -5.82
CA ALA A 41 -8.43 -7.21 -5.94
C ALA A 41 -9.01 -7.08 -7.35
N GLY A 42 -9.73 -8.10 -7.78
CA GLY A 42 -10.35 -8.11 -9.11
C GLY A 42 -9.40 -8.53 -10.21
N ALA A 43 -9.84 -8.38 -11.45
CA ALA A 43 -9.13 -8.88 -12.64
C ALA A 43 -8.19 -7.85 -13.29
N GLY A 44 -8.17 -6.62 -12.77
CA GLY A 44 -7.44 -5.55 -13.42
C GLY A 44 -8.21 -4.94 -14.60
N SER A 45 -7.56 -4.04 -15.32
CA SER A 45 -8.15 -3.38 -16.49
C SER A 45 -7.09 -3.24 -17.57
N PRO A 46 -7.46 -2.85 -18.80
CA PRO A 46 -6.48 -2.58 -19.85
C PRO A 46 -5.45 -1.50 -19.48
N GLU A 47 -5.86 -0.53 -18.64
CA GLU A 47 -4.99 0.56 -18.21
C GLU A 47 -4.15 0.20 -16.99
N MET A 48 -4.63 -0.75 -16.17
CA MET A 48 -4.00 -1.08 -14.90
C MET A 48 -4.03 -2.59 -14.65
N SER A 49 -2.87 -3.21 -14.70
CA SER A 49 -2.75 -4.63 -14.39
C SER A 49 -3.10 -4.90 -12.93
N ARG A 50 -3.72 -6.06 -12.67
CA ARG A 50 -3.95 -6.54 -11.31
C ARG A 50 -2.66 -6.67 -10.52
N GLU A 51 -1.56 -7.06 -11.19
CA GLU A 51 -0.26 -7.24 -10.55
C GLU A 51 0.73 -6.18 -11.02
N ALA A 52 1.48 -5.64 -10.06
CA ALA A 52 2.62 -4.76 -10.33
C ALA A 52 3.87 -5.44 -9.77
N HIS A 53 4.91 -5.52 -10.58
CA HIS A 53 6.18 -6.15 -10.23
C HIS A 53 7.28 -5.11 -10.18
N GLY A 54 7.96 -5.03 -9.03
CA GLY A 54 9.05 -4.11 -8.81
C GLY A 54 8.60 -2.80 -8.17
N ARG A 55 9.51 -2.19 -7.41
CA ARG A 55 9.22 -0.96 -6.66
C ARG A 55 8.81 0.19 -7.58
N ASP A 56 9.47 0.33 -8.72
CA ASP A 56 9.16 1.42 -9.66
C ASP A 56 7.73 1.29 -10.21
N ALA A 57 7.29 0.06 -10.51
CA ALA A 57 5.93 -0.18 -10.98
C ALA A 57 4.89 0.14 -9.89
N VAL A 58 5.20 -0.19 -8.63
CA VAL A 58 4.31 0.12 -7.50
C VAL A 58 4.26 1.63 -7.26
N LEU A 59 5.41 2.32 -7.35
CA LEU A 59 5.44 3.79 -7.26
C LEU A 59 4.61 4.44 -8.35
N ALA A 60 4.72 3.95 -9.59
CA ALA A 60 3.95 4.46 -10.72
C ALA A 60 2.45 4.24 -10.53
N LYS A 61 2.06 3.07 -10.02
CA LYS A 61 0.66 2.76 -9.70
C LYS A 61 0.13 3.71 -8.63
N GLY A 62 0.88 3.94 -7.58
CA GLY A 62 0.52 4.86 -6.51
C GLY A 62 0.38 6.31 -7.01
N GLN A 63 1.28 6.73 -7.88
CA GLN A 63 1.22 8.07 -8.48
C GLN A 63 0.00 8.22 -9.38
N TRP A 64 -0.30 7.21 -10.21
CA TRP A 64 -1.50 7.21 -11.04
C TRP A 64 -2.77 7.35 -10.18
N TRP A 65 -2.84 6.59 -9.10
CA TRP A 65 -3.98 6.65 -8.20
C TRP A 65 -4.11 8.05 -7.58
N ALA A 66 -3.02 8.60 -7.08
CA ALA A 66 -3.01 9.93 -6.46
C ALA A 66 -3.38 11.02 -7.46
N ASP A 67 -2.94 10.90 -8.71
CA ASP A 67 -3.25 11.88 -9.76
C ASP A 67 -4.73 11.86 -10.15
N ASN A 68 -5.42 10.75 -9.94
CA ASN A 68 -6.82 10.58 -10.35
C ASN A 68 -7.81 10.68 -9.19
N HIS A 69 -7.34 10.89 -7.96
CA HIS A 69 -8.21 10.95 -6.79
C HIS A 69 -7.83 12.11 -5.88
N ASP A 70 -8.86 12.79 -5.36
CA ASP A 70 -8.70 13.72 -4.23
C ASP A 70 -9.07 12.98 -2.95
N VAL A 71 -8.13 12.87 -2.02
CA VAL A 71 -8.38 12.23 -0.72
C VAL A 71 -8.84 13.30 0.27
N HIS A 72 -10.08 13.19 0.73
CA HIS A 72 -10.66 14.13 1.70
C HIS A 72 -10.32 13.73 3.13
N SER A 73 -10.31 12.44 3.40
CA SER A 73 -9.90 11.89 4.68
C SER A 73 -9.44 10.46 4.52
N SER A 74 -8.61 10.00 5.45
CA SER A 74 -8.15 8.62 5.49
C SER A 74 -8.08 8.14 6.93
N GLN A 75 -8.35 6.85 7.13
CA GLN A 75 -8.15 6.17 8.40
C GLN A 75 -7.29 4.95 8.14
N VAL A 76 -6.23 4.80 8.93
CA VAL A 76 -5.32 3.66 8.85
C VAL A 76 -5.35 2.96 10.19
N THR A 77 -5.77 1.70 10.19
CA THR A 77 -5.95 0.90 11.40
C THR A 77 -5.07 -0.34 11.35
N GLY A 78 -4.48 -0.67 12.47
CA GLY A 78 -3.53 -1.76 12.61
C GLY A 78 -2.19 -1.22 13.10
N PRO A 79 -1.10 -1.97 12.94
CA PRO A 79 -1.02 -3.24 12.22
C PRO A 79 -1.45 -4.44 13.07
N TRP A 80 -1.86 -5.53 12.40
CA TRP A 80 -2.09 -6.82 13.03
C TRP A 80 -1.03 -7.80 12.52
N PRO A 81 0.03 -8.05 13.31
CA PRO A 81 1.16 -8.87 12.84
C PRO A 81 0.95 -10.35 13.08
N HIS A 82 1.56 -11.17 12.23
CA HIS A 82 1.68 -12.62 12.38
C HIS A 82 2.95 -13.09 11.67
N ASP A 83 3.96 -13.48 12.41
CA ASP A 83 5.27 -13.91 11.90
C ASP A 83 5.91 -12.86 10.97
N ASP A 84 6.05 -13.16 9.70
CA ASP A 84 6.63 -12.27 8.69
C ASP A 84 5.58 -11.45 7.94
N GLN A 85 4.32 -11.48 8.41
CA GLN A 85 3.21 -10.79 7.77
C GLN A 85 2.50 -9.85 8.73
N PHE A 86 1.81 -8.86 8.16
CA PHE A 86 0.90 -8.03 8.93
C PHE A 86 -0.21 -7.51 8.04
N ILE A 87 -1.34 -7.17 8.66
CA ILE A 87 -2.49 -6.60 7.99
C ILE A 87 -2.67 -5.15 8.44
N VAL A 88 -3.02 -4.28 7.51
CA VAL A 88 -3.42 -2.90 7.76
C VAL A 88 -4.73 -2.65 7.05
N ASN A 89 -5.67 -1.99 7.71
CA ASN A 89 -6.94 -1.58 7.10
C ASN A 89 -6.86 -0.11 6.71
N HIS A 90 -7.16 0.19 5.45
CA HIS A 90 -7.18 1.55 4.92
C HIS A 90 -8.61 1.92 4.54
N LYS A 91 -9.08 3.05 5.02
CA LYS A 91 -10.40 3.59 4.69
C LYS A 91 -10.23 5.01 4.18
N TYR A 92 -10.77 5.28 3.00
CA TYR A 92 -10.62 6.58 2.34
C TYR A 92 -11.97 7.16 1.96
N ASP A 93 -12.12 8.48 2.16
CA ASP A 93 -13.16 9.30 1.54
C ASP A 93 -12.48 10.06 0.41
N VAL A 94 -12.86 9.75 -0.83
CA VAL A 94 -12.18 10.26 -2.03
C VAL A 94 -13.15 10.76 -3.08
N THR A 95 -12.66 11.63 -3.96
CA THR A 95 -13.33 11.98 -5.20
C THR A 95 -12.48 11.48 -6.37
N HIS A 96 -13.09 10.71 -7.26
CA HIS A 96 -12.46 10.31 -8.51
C HIS A 96 -12.52 11.50 -9.46
N LYS A 97 -11.39 12.11 -9.76
CA LYS A 97 -11.32 13.37 -10.51
C LYS A 97 -11.96 13.28 -11.89
N PRO A 98 -11.65 12.24 -12.72
CA PRO A 98 -12.22 12.19 -14.07
C PRO A 98 -13.74 12.14 -14.11
N SER A 99 -14.39 11.49 -13.15
CA SER A 99 -15.86 11.37 -13.10
C SER A 99 -16.52 12.39 -12.17
N GLY A 100 -15.75 13.00 -11.27
CA GLY A 100 -16.28 13.86 -10.22
C GLY A 100 -17.03 13.12 -9.12
N LYS A 101 -17.01 11.78 -9.14
CA LYS A 101 -17.76 10.97 -8.18
C LYS A 101 -17.01 10.87 -6.86
N ARG A 102 -17.69 11.19 -5.76
CA ARG A 102 -17.18 11.04 -4.40
C ARG A 102 -17.72 9.74 -3.80
N PHE A 103 -16.84 8.99 -3.15
CA PHE A 103 -17.21 7.73 -2.52
C PHE A 103 -16.25 7.38 -1.39
N THR A 104 -16.67 6.44 -0.55
CA THR A 104 -15.82 5.87 0.49
C THR A 104 -15.34 4.50 0.02
N MET A 105 -14.05 4.24 0.16
CA MET A 105 -13.49 2.93 -0.12
C MET A 105 -12.77 2.40 1.11
N GLU A 106 -12.80 1.10 1.29
CA GLU A 106 -12.14 0.43 2.40
C GLU A 106 -11.46 -0.83 1.88
N GLU A 107 -10.22 -1.04 2.30
CA GLU A 107 -9.46 -2.21 1.90
C GLU A 107 -8.62 -2.72 3.05
N ALA A 108 -8.48 -4.05 3.14
CA ALA A 108 -7.51 -4.70 4.00
C ALA A 108 -6.29 -5.01 3.15
N ALA A 109 -5.11 -4.68 3.64
CA ALA A 109 -3.86 -4.95 2.93
C ALA A 109 -3.05 -5.95 3.74
N LEU A 110 -2.62 -7.04 3.08
CA LEU A 110 -1.74 -8.05 3.66
C LEU A 110 -0.33 -7.84 3.12
N TYR A 111 0.60 -7.59 4.02
CA TYR A 111 2.00 -7.34 3.69
C TYR A 111 2.87 -8.49 4.16
N THR A 112 3.82 -8.90 3.34
CA THR A 112 4.84 -9.89 3.71
C THR A 112 6.20 -9.23 3.72
N VAL A 113 6.93 -9.41 4.83
CA VAL A 113 8.26 -8.81 5.03
C VAL A 113 9.32 -9.88 4.81
N LYS A 114 10.36 -9.52 4.06
CA LYS A 114 11.53 -10.35 3.85
C LYS A 114 12.77 -9.47 3.90
N ASP A 115 13.74 -9.88 4.71
CA ASP A 115 15.01 -9.15 4.86
C ASP A 115 14.81 -7.67 5.20
N GLY A 116 13.84 -7.37 6.07
CA GLY A 116 13.56 -6.02 6.54
C GLY A 116 12.82 -5.13 5.55
N LYS A 117 12.31 -5.69 4.46
CA LYS A 117 11.57 -4.95 3.42
C LYS A 117 10.25 -5.64 3.10
N ILE A 118 9.28 -4.87 2.63
CA ILE A 118 8.02 -5.43 2.15
C ILE A 118 8.26 -6.04 0.77
N ALA A 119 8.13 -7.37 0.69
CA ALA A 119 8.37 -8.13 -0.53
C ALA A 119 7.09 -8.45 -1.29
N HIS A 120 5.94 -8.38 -0.62
CA HIS A 120 4.65 -8.69 -1.21
C HIS A 120 3.55 -7.91 -0.51
N GLU A 121 2.59 -7.38 -1.27
CA GLU A 121 1.37 -6.79 -0.73
C GLU A 121 0.17 -7.24 -1.55
N ALA A 122 -0.93 -7.53 -0.87
CA ALA A 122 -2.18 -7.90 -1.52
C ALA A 122 -3.32 -7.11 -0.88
N PHE A 123 -4.17 -6.54 -1.72
CA PHE A 123 -5.29 -5.73 -1.27
C PHE A 123 -6.59 -6.49 -1.44
N PHE A 124 -7.42 -6.46 -0.40
CA PHE A 124 -8.71 -7.14 -0.33
C PHE A 124 -9.82 -6.09 -0.22
N TYR A 125 -10.63 -5.97 -1.25
CA TYR A 125 -11.78 -5.09 -1.27
C TYR A 125 -12.80 -5.61 -2.28
N SER A 126 -14.06 -5.20 -2.12
CA SER A 126 -15.13 -5.54 -3.06
C SER A 126 -15.18 -4.51 -4.17
N MET A 127 -15.36 -4.99 -5.37
CA MET A 127 -15.49 -4.15 -6.55
C MET A 127 -16.95 -3.76 -6.78
#